data_e4118cf71569d6779f37f1bbcd1352ee
#
_entry.id   e4118cf71569d6779f37f1bbcd1352ee
#
_cell.length_a   1.000
_cell.length_b   1.000
_cell.length_c   1.000
_cell.angle_alpha   90.00
_cell.angle_beta   90.00
_cell.angle_gamma   90.00
#
_symmetry.space_group_name_H-M   'P 1'
#
loop_
_entity.id
_entity.type
_entity.pdbx_description
1 polymer ?
#
loop_
_entity_poly.entity_id
_entity_poly.type
_entity_poly.pdbx_seq_one_letter_code
_entity_poly.pdbx_strand_id
1 'polypeptide(L)'
;MNNFVDNYGYQLSGGERRRCEIARALTLGRKGPKYLLLDEPFAGIDPLAVNDLKKLILKLSSDGVGILITDHNVRETLLITNKSYVLSEGKILAYGSSIELADNPIVKKYYLGDNFKL
;
A
#
# COMPACT_ATOMS: atom_id res chain seq x y z
N MET A 1 16.88 -4.56 13.89
CA MET A 1 17.48 -3.81 12.78
C MET A 1 19.01 -3.86 12.73
N ASN A 2 19.66 -4.27 13.81
CA ASN A 2 21.15 -4.30 13.85
C ASN A 2 21.76 -5.21 12.78
N ASN A 3 21.05 -6.27 12.38
CA ASN A 3 21.54 -7.20 11.37
C ASN A 3 21.53 -6.61 9.96
N PHE A 4 20.84 -5.50 9.74
CA PHE A 4 20.73 -4.91 8.40
C PHE A 4 21.91 -4.04 8.06
N VAL A 5 22.60 -3.53 9.04
CA VAL A 5 23.78 -2.68 8.82
C VAL A 5 24.86 -3.44 8.06
N ASP A 6 25.00 -4.73 8.40
CA ASP A 6 26.03 -5.59 7.84
C ASP A 6 25.54 -6.44 6.68
N ASN A 7 24.25 -6.36 6.32
CA ASN A 7 23.66 -7.15 5.24
C ASN A 7 23.57 -6.36 3.95
N TYR A 8 23.85 -7.04 2.84
CA TYR A 8 23.57 -6.49 1.53
C TYR A 8 22.06 -6.51 1.28
N GLY A 9 21.58 -5.62 0.38
CA GLY A 9 20.16 -5.49 0.09
C GLY A 9 19.48 -6.79 -0.30
N TYR A 10 20.17 -7.70 -0.97
CA TYR A 10 19.60 -8.97 -1.39
C TYR A 10 19.36 -9.96 -0.23
N GLN A 11 19.92 -9.69 0.93
CA GLN A 11 19.74 -10.53 2.12
C GLN A 11 18.51 -10.10 2.95
N LEU A 12 17.89 -8.99 2.61
CA LEU A 12 16.73 -8.48 3.32
C LEU A 12 15.46 -9.23 2.89
N SER A 13 14.52 -9.39 3.80
CA SER A 13 13.19 -9.90 3.47
C SER A 13 12.46 -8.93 2.53
N GLY A 14 11.40 -9.39 1.87
CA GLY A 14 10.59 -8.53 1.01
C GLY A 14 10.02 -7.32 1.74
N GLY A 15 9.50 -7.52 2.97
CA GLY A 15 8.96 -6.43 3.78
C GLY A 15 10.03 -5.45 4.22
N GLU A 16 11.19 -5.94 4.64
CA GLU A 16 12.32 -5.11 5.02
C GLU A 16 12.83 -4.29 3.84
N ARG A 17 12.90 -4.90 2.67
CA ARG A 17 13.31 -4.22 1.44
C ARG A 17 12.35 -3.09 1.10
N ARG A 18 11.05 -3.31 1.20
CA ARG A 18 10.03 -2.28 0.97
C ARG A 18 10.18 -1.12 1.92
N ARG A 19 10.42 -1.40 3.20
CA ARG A 19 10.64 -0.35 4.21
C ARG A 19 11.89 0.47 3.90
N CYS A 20 12.96 -0.18 3.45
CA CYS A 20 14.19 0.51 3.05
C CYS A 20 13.97 1.39 1.83
N GLU A 21 13.21 0.93 0.85
CA GLU A 21 12.86 1.71 -0.33
C GLU A 21 12.09 2.97 0.04
N ILE A 22 11.11 2.84 0.94
CA ILE A 22 10.32 3.97 1.42
C ILE A 22 11.21 4.95 2.20
N ALA A 23 12.04 4.44 3.09
CA ALA A 23 12.97 5.28 3.85
C ALA A 23 13.90 6.06 2.93
N ARG A 24 14.41 5.41 1.89
CA ARG A 24 15.27 6.07 0.90
C ARG A 24 14.51 7.20 0.19
N ALA A 25 13.29 6.94 -0.25
CA ALA A 25 12.47 7.94 -0.91
C ALA A 25 12.24 9.16 0.00
N LEU A 26 12.00 8.91 1.28
CA LEU A 26 11.76 9.97 2.27
C LEU A 26 12.99 10.82 2.53
N THR A 27 14.20 10.28 2.34
CA THR A 27 15.45 11.02 2.61
C THR A 27 15.96 11.82 1.41
N LEU A 28 15.39 11.64 0.23
CA LEU A 28 15.85 12.32 -0.98
C LEU A 28 15.51 13.81 -1.02
N GLY A 29 14.54 14.28 -0.24
CA GLY A 29 14.18 15.68 -0.18
C GLY A 29 14.62 16.32 1.13
N ARG A 30 15.12 17.57 1.08
CA ARG A 30 15.55 18.28 2.29
C ARG A 30 14.45 18.48 3.31
N LYS A 31 13.21 18.63 2.84
CA LYS A 31 12.03 18.84 3.67
C LYS A 31 11.12 17.63 3.69
N GLY A 32 11.61 16.51 3.19
CA GLY A 32 10.82 15.32 2.96
C GLY A 32 9.91 15.45 1.74
N PRO A 33 9.49 14.33 1.14
CA PRO A 33 8.58 14.37 0.00
C PRO A 33 7.19 14.77 0.49
N LYS A 34 6.47 15.54 -0.34
CA LYS A 34 5.07 15.85 -0.13
C LYS A 34 4.17 14.73 -0.65
N TYR A 35 4.68 13.95 -1.59
CA TYR A 35 3.97 12.85 -2.23
C TYR A 35 4.90 11.65 -2.34
N LEU A 36 4.33 10.48 -2.16
CA LEU A 36 5.02 9.21 -2.25
C LEU A 36 4.24 8.29 -3.19
N LEU A 37 4.92 7.72 -4.18
CA LEU A 37 4.32 6.77 -5.12
C LEU A 37 4.81 5.37 -4.78
N LEU A 38 3.87 4.47 -4.51
CA LEU A 38 4.17 3.08 -4.16
C LEU A 38 3.53 2.15 -5.19
N ASP A 39 4.36 1.41 -5.90
CA ASP A 39 3.91 0.46 -6.92
C ASP A 39 3.96 -0.95 -6.34
N GLU A 40 2.79 -1.55 -6.15
CA GLU A 40 2.60 -2.89 -5.62
C GLU A 40 3.39 -3.14 -4.31
N PRO A 41 3.22 -2.29 -3.29
CA PRO A 41 4.02 -2.41 -2.07
C PRO A 41 3.75 -3.69 -1.28
N PHE A 42 2.58 -4.32 -1.47
CA PHE A 42 2.21 -5.54 -0.74
C PHE A 42 2.58 -6.82 -1.48
N ALA A 43 3.11 -6.73 -2.70
CA ALA A 43 3.44 -7.91 -3.49
C ALA A 43 4.63 -8.67 -2.90
N GLY A 44 4.48 -9.98 -2.78
CA GLY A 44 5.59 -10.87 -2.42
C GLY A 44 6.07 -10.77 -0.97
N ILE A 45 5.28 -10.21 -0.07
CA ILE A 45 5.65 -10.13 1.35
C ILE A 45 4.62 -10.88 2.20
N ASP A 46 5.03 -11.30 3.39
CA ASP A 46 4.18 -12.07 4.29
C ASP A 46 3.14 -11.19 5.00
N PRO A 47 2.08 -11.78 5.59
CA PRO A 47 1.02 -11.02 6.24
C PRO A 47 1.47 -10.09 7.37
N LEU A 48 2.48 -10.49 8.14
CA LEU A 48 3.00 -9.64 9.21
C LEU A 48 3.69 -8.41 8.64
N ALA A 49 4.47 -8.60 7.57
CA ALA A 49 5.14 -7.50 6.89
C ALA A 49 4.12 -6.57 6.22
N VAL A 50 3.03 -7.10 5.67
CA VAL A 50 1.94 -6.30 5.12
C VAL A 50 1.35 -5.40 6.22
N ASN A 51 1.09 -5.95 7.40
CA ASN A 51 0.53 -5.16 8.49
C ASN A 51 1.47 -4.04 8.95
N ASP A 52 2.76 -4.33 9.05
CA ASP A 52 3.76 -3.33 9.41
C ASP A 52 3.84 -2.22 8.37
N LEU A 53 3.79 -2.60 7.11
CA LEU A 53 3.84 -1.65 6.01
C LEU A 53 2.60 -0.76 5.98
N LYS A 54 1.42 -1.33 6.24
CA LYS A 54 0.18 -0.56 6.35
C LYS A 54 0.27 0.48 7.46
N LYS A 55 0.80 0.11 8.61
CA LYS A 55 1.00 1.05 9.71
C LYS A 55 1.92 2.19 9.34
N LEU A 56 3.02 1.88 8.65
CA LEU A 56 3.95 2.90 8.17
C LEU A 56 3.27 3.86 7.19
N ILE A 57 2.53 3.34 6.23
CA ILE A 57 1.83 4.15 5.23
C ILE A 57 0.81 5.07 5.90
N LEU A 58 0.02 4.54 6.83
CA LEU A 58 -0.96 5.33 7.57
C LEU A 58 -0.31 6.42 8.39
N LYS A 59 0.83 6.14 9.01
CA LYS A 59 1.57 7.13 9.76
C LYS A 59 2.07 8.26 8.86
N LEU A 60 2.65 7.92 7.72
CA LEU A 60 3.12 8.91 6.76
C LEU A 60 1.98 9.78 6.25
N SER A 61 0.84 9.19 5.97
CA SER A 61 -0.35 9.93 5.56
C SER A 61 -0.81 10.88 6.66
N SER A 62 -0.82 10.45 7.91
CA SER A 62 -1.19 11.30 9.03
C SER A 62 -0.20 12.46 9.24
N ASP A 63 1.05 12.26 8.85
CA ASP A 63 2.09 13.30 8.91
C ASP A 63 2.03 14.27 7.71
N GLY A 64 1.05 14.14 6.85
CA GLY A 64 0.82 15.06 5.75
C GLY A 64 1.41 14.64 4.41
N VAL A 65 1.93 13.43 4.29
CA VAL A 65 2.43 12.91 3.02
C VAL A 65 1.27 12.40 2.18
N GLY A 66 1.13 12.90 0.95
CA GLY A 66 0.18 12.36 -0.02
C GLY A 66 0.72 11.06 -0.59
N ILE A 67 -0.10 10.00 -0.61
CA ILE A 67 0.36 8.69 -1.03
C ILE A 67 -0.52 8.15 -2.14
N LEU A 68 0.10 7.75 -3.24
CA LEU A 68 -0.56 7.03 -4.32
C LEU A 68 -0.04 5.61 -4.35
N ILE A 69 -0.94 4.64 -4.25
CA ILE A 69 -0.61 3.23 -4.21
C ILE A 69 -1.26 2.52 -5.39
N THR A 70 -0.49 1.68 -6.08
CA THR A 70 -1.04 0.70 -7.02
C THR A 70 -0.82 -0.68 -6.44
N ASP A 71 -1.84 -1.53 -6.43
CA ASP A 71 -1.70 -2.90 -5.93
C ASP A 71 -2.84 -3.77 -6.43
N HIS A 72 -2.57 -5.06 -6.59
CA HIS A 72 -3.58 -6.05 -6.93
C HIS A 72 -4.34 -6.52 -5.69
N ASN A 73 -3.80 -6.30 -4.52
CA ASN A 73 -4.43 -6.69 -3.26
C ASN A 73 -5.48 -5.66 -2.86
N VAL A 74 -6.66 -5.79 -3.43
CA VAL A 74 -7.74 -4.82 -3.25
C VAL A 74 -8.16 -4.74 -1.78
N ARG A 75 -8.24 -5.86 -1.10
CA ARG A 75 -8.66 -5.89 0.32
C ARG A 75 -7.75 -5.05 1.20
N GLU A 76 -6.43 -5.27 1.10
CA GLU A 76 -5.46 -4.56 1.92
C GLU A 76 -5.41 -3.08 1.55
N THR A 77 -5.51 -2.78 0.26
CA THR A 77 -5.45 -1.40 -0.24
C THR A 77 -6.66 -0.59 0.26
N LEU A 78 -7.86 -1.16 0.21
CA LEU A 78 -9.06 -0.46 0.68
C LEU A 78 -9.01 -0.15 2.18
N LEU A 79 -8.31 -0.96 2.97
CA LEU A 79 -8.19 -0.73 4.41
C LEU A 79 -7.39 0.52 4.77
N ILE A 80 -6.56 1.01 3.87
CA ILE A 80 -5.64 2.12 4.15
C ILE A 80 -5.82 3.32 3.22
N THR A 81 -6.72 3.27 2.26
CA THR A 81 -6.93 4.37 1.32
C THR A 81 -8.19 5.15 1.62
N ASN A 82 -8.16 6.45 1.32
CA ASN A 82 -9.32 7.33 1.44
C ASN A 82 -10.19 7.22 0.20
N LYS A 83 -9.55 7.16 -0.96
CA LYS A 83 -10.21 7.09 -2.26
C LYS A 83 -9.45 6.14 -3.16
N SER A 84 -10.17 5.34 -3.91
CA SER A 84 -9.56 4.34 -4.78
C SER A 84 -10.26 4.26 -6.12
N TYR A 85 -9.50 3.84 -7.11
CA TYR A 85 -9.99 3.53 -8.45
C TYR A 85 -9.71 2.07 -8.73
N VAL A 86 -10.73 1.32 -9.11
CA VAL A 86 -10.57 -0.08 -9.53
C VAL A 86 -10.49 -0.11 -11.04
N LEU A 87 -9.36 -0.58 -11.56
CA LEU A 87 -9.10 -0.65 -12.99
C LEU A 87 -9.21 -2.08 -13.49
N SER A 88 -9.83 -2.25 -14.65
CA SER A 88 -9.89 -3.54 -15.32
C SER A 88 -9.83 -3.33 -16.82
N GLU A 89 -8.93 -4.04 -17.48
CA GLU A 89 -8.75 -4.00 -18.93
C GLU A 89 -8.64 -2.58 -19.48
N GLY A 90 -7.85 -1.74 -18.79
CA GLY A 90 -7.61 -0.38 -19.22
C GLY A 90 -8.76 0.60 -18.97
N LYS A 91 -9.77 0.18 -18.20
CA LYS A 91 -10.94 1.02 -17.90
C LYS A 91 -11.13 1.13 -16.40
N ILE A 92 -11.73 2.24 -15.97
CA ILE A 92 -12.15 2.41 -14.60
C ILE A 92 -13.45 1.64 -14.39
N LEU A 93 -13.38 0.58 -13.61
CA LEU A 93 -14.54 -0.27 -13.29
C LEU A 93 -15.39 0.37 -12.19
N ALA A 94 -14.74 0.97 -11.20
CA ALA A 94 -15.39 1.63 -10.08
C ALA A 94 -14.42 2.62 -9.45
N TYR A 95 -14.94 3.65 -8.80
CA TYR A 95 -14.13 4.56 -8.01
C TYR A 95 -14.96 5.15 -6.88
N GLY A 96 -14.30 5.60 -5.82
CA GLY A 96 -14.96 6.24 -4.69
C GLY A 96 -14.20 6.03 -3.40
N SER A 97 -14.88 6.30 -2.29
CA SER A 97 -14.34 6.02 -0.97
C SER A 97 -14.23 4.51 -0.75
N SER A 98 -13.44 4.12 0.25
CA SER A 98 -13.29 2.70 0.59
C SER A 98 -14.62 2.06 0.97
N ILE A 99 -15.48 2.79 1.68
CA ILE A 99 -16.80 2.29 2.08
C ILE A 99 -17.68 2.06 0.84
N GLU A 100 -17.70 3.02 -0.08
CA GLU A 100 -18.47 2.89 -1.32
C GLU A 100 -18.02 1.69 -2.15
N LEU A 101 -16.70 1.51 -2.28
CA LEU A 101 -16.15 0.41 -3.06
C LEU A 101 -16.38 -0.94 -2.38
N ALA A 102 -16.29 -0.99 -1.06
CA ALA A 102 -16.56 -2.22 -0.31
C ALA A 102 -18.01 -2.68 -0.47
N ASP A 103 -18.93 -1.75 -0.69
CA ASP A 103 -20.35 -2.05 -0.92
C ASP A 103 -20.72 -2.24 -2.39
N ASN A 104 -19.80 -1.95 -3.31
CA ASN A 104 -20.06 -2.09 -4.75
C ASN A 104 -20.20 -3.56 -5.12
N PRO A 105 -21.32 -3.98 -5.73
CA PRO A 105 -21.57 -5.39 -6.05
C PRO A 105 -20.53 -6.02 -6.96
N ILE A 106 -20.01 -5.25 -7.92
CA ILE A 106 -19.00 -5.73 -8.87
C ILE A 106 -17.66 -5.94 -8.15
N VAL A 107 -17.28 -4.98 -7.31
CA VAL A 107 -16.05 -5.07 -6.53
C VAL A 107 -16.11 -6.26 -5.56
N LYS A 108 -17.25 -6.43 -4.87
CA LYS A 108 -17.46 -7.59 -4.00
C LYS A 108 -17.33 -8.89 -4.76
N LYS A 109 -17.99 -9.00 -5.90
CA LYS A 109 -18.04 -10.25 -6.66
C LYS A 109 -16.66 -10.67 -7.17
N TYR A 110 -15.88 -9.75 -7.69
CA TYR A 110 -14.64 -10.08 -8.41
C TYR A 110 -13.37 -9.91 -7.59
N TYR A 111 -13.40 -9.12 -6.52
CA TYR A 111 -12.19 -8.76 -5.80
C TYR A 111 -12.23 -8.97 -4.30
N LEU A 112 -13.38 -8.88 -3.66
CA LEU A 112 -13.47 -8.89 -2.20
C LEU A 112 -14.10 -10.15 -1.62
N GLY A 113 -15.08 -10.71 -2.29
CA GLY A 113 -15.91 -11.77 -1.73
C GLY A 113 -17.04 -11.19 -0.88
N ASP A 114 -18.11 -12.00 -0.70
CA ASP A 114 -19.36 -11.54 -0.09
C ASP A 114 -19.23 -11.23 1.41
N ASN A 115 -18.27 -11.83 2.08
CA ASN A 115 -18.08 -11.68 3.52
C ASN A 115 -17.11 -10.58 3.92
N PHE A 116 -16.55 -9.85 2.96
CA PHE A 116 -15.61 -8.79 3.26
C PHE A 116 -16.31 -7.59 3.88
N LYS A 117 -15.76 -7.09 5.00
CA LYS A 117 -16.20 -5.87 5.67
C LYS A 117 -14.98 -5.03 6.04
N LEU A 118 -15.15 -3.73 5.94
CA LEU A 118 -14.11 -2.80 6.39
C LEU A 118 -14.13 -2.63 7.90
#